data_be86881ba2171d89177c5a0ffbb7babf
#
_entry.id   be86881ba2171d89177c5a0ffbb7babf
#
_cell.length_a   1.000
_cell.length_b   1.000
_cell.length_c   1.000
_cell.angle_alpha   90.00
_cell.angle_beta   90.00
_cell.angle_gamma   90.00
#
_symmetry.space_group_name_H-M   'P 1'
#
loop_
_entity.id
_entity.type
_entity.pdbx_description
1 polymer ?
#
loop_
_entity_poly.entity_id
_entity_poly.type
_entity_poly.pdbx_seq_one_letter_code
_entity_poly.pdbx_strand_id
1 'polypeptide(L)'
;MSHLKKVDHITYACRQGTIERWAWFHIEVEGGTLINRIDDVRPDDPDSSMKIWCIDYGEFGVALIEGIDRAKRSQVTKFVEVHGDHSCQHVAFDTHDLDAFVAHLKEVGGTPRGHVLVRNDGFGVLKQMFARGYVEGDAAEASFPEYCQRPRVDDDEAVAITFAEETGKGFYDQIEDAVAAGDEAPFFDFSKMPADWRVPEPTPKGG
;
A
#
# COMPACT_ATOMS: atom_id res chain seq x y z
N MET A 1 -9.56 19.70 -10.04
CA MET A 1 -10.17 18.37 -9.81
C MET A 1 -9.27 17.62 -8.85
N SER A 2 -9.83 16.73 -8.00
CA SER A 2 -9.01 15.85 -7.16
C SER A 2 -8.20 14.89 -8.01
N HIS A 3 -6.97 14.60 -7.62
CA HIS A 3 -6.18 13.53 -8.24
C HIS A 3 -6.64 12.15 -7.80
N LEU A 4 -7.16 12.05 -6.57
CA LEU A 4 -7.59 10.81 -5.95
C LEU A 4 -9.10 10.62 -6.13
N LYS A 5 -9.52 9.37 -6.34
CA LYS A 5 -10.92 8.96 -6.46
C LYS A 5 -11.47 8.46 -5.13
N LYS A 6 -10.87 7.41 -4.59
CA LYS A 6 -11.31 6.69 -3.39
C LYS A 6 -10.15 5.98 -2.70
N VAL A 7 -10.39 5.43 -1.54
CA VAL A 7 -9.52 4.41 -0.97
C VAL A 7 -9.68 3.15 -1.80
N ASP A 8 -8.58 2.58 -2.26
CA ASP A 8 -8.55 1.29 -2.94
C ASP A 8 -8.50 0.15 -1.92
N HIS A 9 -7.47 0.15 -1.09
CA HIS A 9 -7.36 -0.82 0.00
C HIS A 9 -6.58 -0.28 1.19
N ILE A 10 -6.71 -0.98 2.32
CA ILE A 10 -5.95 -0.74 3.54
C ILE A 10 -5.14 -2.00 3.84
N THR A 11 -3.84 -1.85 4.08
CA THR A 11 -2.98 -2.97 4.43
C THR A 11 -2.66 -2.97 5.91
N TYR A 12 -3.01 -4.07 6.57
CA TYR A 12 -2.69 -4.34 7.96
C TYR A 12 -1.59 -5.39 8.10
N ALA A 13 -0.55 -5.04 8.83
CA ALA A 13 0.53 -5.95 9.18
C ALA A 13 0.18 -6.78 10.43
N CYS A 14 0.21 -8.08 10.29
CA CYS A 14 -0.11 -9.04 11.33
C CYS A 14 1.15 -9.65 11.94
N ARG A 15 1.14 -9.89 13.26
CA ARG A 15 2.19 -10.64 13.92
C ARG A 15 2.23 -12.07 13.38
N GLN A 16 3.40 -12.66 13.33
CA GLN A 16 3.57 -14.05 12.90
C GLN A 16 2.63 -14.99 13.64
N GLY A 17 1.90 -15.81 12.89
CA GLY A 17 0.90 -16.75 13.37
C GLY A 17 -0.45 -16.13 13.74
N THR A 18 -0.70 -14.85 13.43
CA THR A 18 -1.97 -14.20 13.77
C THR A 18 -2.85 -13.85 12.59
N ILE A 19 -2.34 -13.97 11.34
CA ILE A 19 -3.08 -13.60 10.14
C ILE A 19 -4.43 -14.34 10.01
N GLU A 20 -4.51 -15.62 10.41
CA GLU A 20 -5.75 -16.40 10.33
C GLU A 20 -6.86 -15.84 11.23
N ARG A 21 -6.52 -15.40 12.45
CA ARG A 21 -7.52 -14.83 13.35
C ARG A 21 -8.01 -13.46 12.86
N TRP A 22 -7.13 -12.67 12.24
CA TRP A 22 -7.52 -11.40 11.65
C TRP A 22 -8.33 -11.59 10.39
N ALA A 23 -8.01 -12.59 9.55
CA ALA A 23 -8.85 -12.99 8.43
C ALA A 23 -10.24 -13.43 8.90
N TRP A 24 -10.34 -14.24 9.97
CA TRP A 24 -11.61 -14.60 10.58
C TRP A 24 -12.41 -13.38 11.02
N PHE A 25 -11.76 -12.41 11.68
CA PHE A 25 -12.41 -11.16 12.08
C PHE A 25 -12.97 -10.39 10.88
N HIS A 26 -12.17 -10.16 9.86
CA HIS A 26 -12.61 -9.44 8.67
C HIS A 26 -13.71 -10.17 7.88
N ILE A 27 -13.70 -11.51 7.86
CA ILE A 27 -14.67 -12.31 7.12
C ILE A 27 -15.96 -12.51 7.92
N GLU A 28 -15.85 -13.03 9.13
CA GLU A 28 -17.02 -13.47 9.90
C GLU A 28 -17.64 -12.35 10.73
N VAL A 29 -16.85 -11.38 11.17
CA VAL A 29 -17.36 -10.27 12.00
C VAL A 29 -17.74 -9.08 11.15
N GLU A 30 -16.88 -8.71 10.18
CA GLU A 30 -17.09 -7.52 9.33
C GLU A 30 -17.78 -7.85 7.99
N GLY A 31 -17.90 -9.13 7.62
CA GLY A 31 -18.63 -9.58 6.44
C GLY A 31 -17.87 -9.43 5.12
N GLY A 32 -16.53 -9.30 5.18
CA GLY A 32 -15.68 -9.28 3.99
C GLY A 32 -15.58 -10.64 3.29
N THR A 33 -15.16 -10.65 2.05
CA THR A 33 -14.96 -11.87 1.26
C THR A 33 -13.49 -12.07 0.95
N LEU A 34 -12.92 -13.23 1.33
CA LEU A 34 -11.54 -13.58 0.93
C LEU A 34 -11.51 -13.84 -0.58
N ILE A 35 -10.80 -13.01 -1.32
CA ILE A 35 -10.72 -13.08 -2.79
C ILE A 35 -9.35 -13.55 -3.30
N ASN A 36 -8.31 -13.44 -2.48
CA ASN A 36 -6.99 -13.96 -2.82
C ASN A 36 -6.20 -14.35 -1.57
N ARG A 37 -5.34 -15.38 -1.71
CA ARG A 37 -4.49 -15.88 -0.65
C ARG A 37 -3.14 -16.29 -1.24
N ILE A 38 -2.10 -15.58 -0.86
CA ILE A 38 -0.71 -15.90 -1.19
C ILE A 38 0.00 -16.20 0.12
N ASP A 39 0.41 -17.45 0.32
CA ASP A 39 1.03 -17.88 1.59
C ASP A 39 2.54 -17.64 1.62
N ASP A 40 3.15 -17.30 0.49
CA ASP A 40 4.56 -16.94 0.39
C ASP A 40 4.82 -16.21 -0.94
N VAL A 41 5.14 -14.91 -0.90
CA VAL A 41 5.41 -14.12 -2.13
C VAL A 41 6.81 -14.33 -2.72
N ARG A 42 7.72 -14.94 -1.94
CA ARG A 42 9.11 -15.23 -2.36
C ARG A 42 9.55 -16.61 -1.86
N PRO A 43 8.95 -17.71 -2.38
CA PRO A 43 9.17 -19.06 -1.82
C PRO A 43 10.62 -19.52 -1.91
N ASP A 44 11.35 -19.08 -2.92
CA ASP A 44 12.75 -19.45 -3.14
C ASP A 44 13.77 -18.51 -2.49
N ASP A 45 13.31 -17.43 -1.82
CA ASP A 45 14.21 -16.49 -1.16
C ASP A 45 14.68 -17.04 0.19
N PRO A 46 16.02 -17.18 0.41
CA PRO A 46 16.53 -17.72 1.66
C PRO A 46 16.46 -16.72 2.82
N ASP A 47 16.29 -15.44 2.55
CA ASP A 47 16.40 -14.39 3.56
C ASP A 47 15.06 -14.14 4.29
N SER A 48 14.03 -13.75 3.56
CA SER A 48 12.71 -13.45 4.15
C SER A 48 11.63 -13.34 3.08
N SER A 49 10.38 -13.34 3.51
CA SER A 49 9.22 -13.19 2.64
C SER A 49 8.02 -12.63 3.43
N MET A 50 6.84 -12.69 2.84
CA MET A 50 5.57 -12.42 3.53
C MET A 50 4.42 -13.21 2.92
N LYS A 51 3.34 -13.34 3.69
CA LYS A 51 2.02 -13.74 3.21
C LYS A 51 1.22 -12.50 2.83
N ILE A 52 0.31 -12.62 1.88
CA ILE A 52 -0.69 -11.60 1.55
C ILE A 52 -2.04 -12.27 1.35
N TRP A 53 -3.05 -11.86 2.14
CA TRP A 53 -4.42 -12.31 1.99
C TRP A 53 -5.31 -11.10 1.72
N CYS A 54 -6.07 -11.13 0.61
CA CYS A 54 -6.91 -10.02 0.18
C CYS A 54 -8.37 -10.28 0.49
N ILE A 55 -9.01 -9.34 1.16
CA ILE A 55 -10.41 -9.38 1.58
C ILE A 55 -11.11 -8.19 0.92
N ASP A 56 -12.20 -8.47 0.22
CA ASP A 56 -13.00 -7.49 -0.49
C ASP A 56 -14.26 -7.13 0.30
N TYR A 57 -14.55 -5.83 0.38
CA TYR A 57 -15.76 -5.26 0.96
C TYR A 57 -16.66 -4.60 -0.09
N GLY A 58 -16.34 -4.74 -1.37
CA GLY A 58 -17.04 -4.11 -2.49
C GLY A 58 -16.52 -2.71 -2.80
N GLU A 59 -16.64 -1.77 -1.88
CA GLU A 59 -16.19 -0.38 -2.09
C GLU A 59 -14.69 -0.17 -1.87
N PHE A 60 -14.06 -1.01 -1.07
CA PHE A 60 -12.63 -1.03 -0.78
C PHE A 60 -12.17 -2.43 -0.40
N GLY A 61 -10.87 -2.66 -0.38
CA GLY A 61 -10.28 -3.91 0.08
C GLY A 61 -9.46 -3.78 1.35
N VAL A 62 -9.17 -4.92 1.94
CA VAL A 62 -8.18 -5.07 3.01
C VAL A 62 -7.15 -6.10 2.57
N ALA A 63 -5.87 -5.76 2.68
CA ALA A 63 -4.79 -6.71 2.55
C ALA A 63 -4.23 -7.02 3.95
N LEU A 64 -4.26 -8.28 4.34
CA LEU A 64 -3.56 -8.75 5.54
C LEU A 64 -2.20 -9.26 5.12
N ILE A 65 -1.15 -8.77 5.75
CA ILE A 65 0.22 -9.23 5.50
C ILE A 65 0.84 -9.78 6.78
N GLU A 66 1.61 -10.85 6.64
CA GLU A 66 2.34 -11.48 7.76
C GLU A 66 3.76 -11.80 7.32
N GLY A 67 4.76 -11.39 8.09
CA GLY A 67 6.16 -11.63 7.77
C GLY A 67 6.55 -13.10 7.87
N ILE A 68 7.38 -13.55 6.95
CA ILE A 68 8.03 -14.86 6.96
C ILE A 68 9.52 -14.64 7.17
N ASP A 69 9.98 -14.84 8.40
CA ASP A 69 11.40 -14.76 8.75
C ASP A 69 12.11 -16.06 8.37
N ARG A 70 13.32 -15.94 7.82
CA ARG A 70 14.22 -17.05 7.49
C ARG A 70 15.64 -16.73 8.00
N ALA A 71 16.60 -16.49 7.10
CA ALA A 71 17.92 -16.01 7.51
C ALA A 71 17.90 -14.55 8.01
N LYS A 72 16.95 -13.76 7.55
CA LYS A 72 16.71 -12.38 8.00
C LYS A 72 15.28 -12.20 8.47
N ARG A 73 15.06 -11.16 9.28
CA ARG A 73 13.73 -10.68 9.62
C ARG A 73 13.08 -10.01 8.43
N SER A 74 11.84 -10.38 8.17
CA SER A 74 10.98 -9.70 7.20
C SER A 74 10.74 -8.24 7.64
N GLN A 75 10.65 -7.34 6.67
CA GLN A 75 10.23 -5.95 6.90
C GLN A 75 8.85 -5.88 7.59
N VAL A 76 7.94 -6.80 7.27
CA VAL A 76 6.63 -6.85 7.93
C VAL A 76 6.77 -7.22 9.41
N THR A 77 7.67 -8.14 9.75
CA THR A 77 7.98 -8.48 11.15
C THR A 77 8.54 -7.27 11.89
N LYS A 78 9.47 -6.53 11.28
CA LYS A 78 10.03 -5.30 11.88
C LYS A 78 8.95 -4.24 12.11
N PHE A 79 8.07 -4.02 11.12
CA PHE A 79 6.95 -3.10 11.26
C PHE A 79 6.06 -3.43 12.46
N VAL A 80 5.68 -4.70 12.58
CA VAL A 80 4.82 -5.19 13.67
C VAL A 80 5.52 -5.08 15.04
N GLU A 81 6.83 -5.24 15.12
CA GLU A 81 7.59 -5.06 16.37
C GLU A 81 7.49 -3.62 16.90
N VAL A 82 7.45 -2.65 16.00
CA VAL A 82 7.32 -1.23 16.37
C VAL A 82 5.87 -0.83 16.64
N HIS A 83 4.94 -1.25 15.77
CA HIS A 83 3.56 -0.73 15.77
C HIS A 83 2.54 -1.67 16.43
N GLY A 84 2.89 -2.93 16.66
CA GLY A 84 1.99 -3.94 17.21
C GLY A 84 1.25 -4.75 16.14
N ASP A 85 0.52 -5.74 16.62
CA ASP A 85 -0.25 -6.67 15.78
C ASP A 85 -1.46 -5.97 15.13
N HIS A 86 -1.72 -6.25 13.86
CA HIS A 86 -2.81 -5.67 13.08
C HIS A 86 -2.72 -4.13 12.95
N SER A 87 -1.53 -3.62 12.82
CA SER A 87 -1.32 -2.18 12.60
C SER A 87 -1.41 -1.83 11.13
N CYS A 88 -2.02 -0.70 10.81
CA CYS A 88 -2.10 -0.20 9.44
C CYS A 88 -0.70 0.19 8.93
N GLN A 89 -0.19 -0.56 7.95
CA GLN A 89 1.09 -0.26 7.33
C GLN A 89 0.93 0.81 6.24
N HIS A 90 -0.05 0.67 5.38
CA HIS A 90 -0.33 1.66 4.34
C HIS A 90 -1.81 1.71 3.96
N VAL A 91 -2.18 2.83 3.36
CA VAL A 91 -3.45 3.02 2.69
C VAL A 91 -3.17 3.29 1.23
N ALA A 92 -3.82 2.54 0.34
CA ALA A 92 -3.76 2.74 -1.09
C ALA A 92 -4.92 3.59 -1.59
N PHE A 93 -4.61 4.55 -2.44
CA PHE A 93 -5.57 5.46 -3.05
C PHE A 93 -5.65 5.23 -4.55
N ASP A 94 -6.85 4.97 -5.07
CA ASP A 94 -7.09 4.94 -6.52
C ASP A 94 -7.04 6.35 -7.09
N THR A 95 -6.36 6.48 -8.22
CA THR A 95 -6.14 7.74 -8.93
C THR A 95 -6.88 7.78 -10.27
N HIS A 96 -7.20 8.99 -10.76
CA HIS A 96 -7.74 9.16 -12.11
C HIS A 96 -6.70 8.88 -13.19
N ASP A 97 -5.46 9.32 -12.95
CA ASP A 97 -4.29 9.15 -13.82
C ASP A 97 -3.05 9.15 -12.93
N LEU A 98 -2.45 7.97 -12.73
CA LEU A 98 -1.30 7.82 -11.85
C LEU A 98 -0.05 8.52 -12.39
N ASP A 99 0.15 8.51 -13.71
CA ASP A 99 1.34 9.14 -14.30
C ASP A 99 1.29 10.67 -14.13
N ALA A 100 0.12 11.27 -14.39
CA ALA A 100 -0.11 12.70 -14.16
C ALA A 100 0.00 13.05 -12.67
N PHE A 101 -0.51 12.20 -11.78
CA PHE A 101 -0.37 12.41 -10.34
C PHE A 101 1.10 12.34 -9.88
N VAL A 102 1.88 11.38 -10.35
CA VAL A 102 3.31 11.25 -10.02
C VAL A 102 4.11 12.45 -10.51
N ALA A 103 3.78 12.96 -11.70
CA ALA A 103 4.42 14.18 -12.22
C ALA A 103 4.12 15.38 -11.30
N HIS A 104 2.85 15.62 -10.97
CA HIS A 104 2.43 16.65 -10.03
C HIS A 104 3.08 16.50 -8.65
N LEU A 105 3.08 15.28 -8.11
CA LEU A 105 3.68 14.98 -6.81
C LEU A 105 5.14 15.43 -6.74
N LYS A 106 5.93 15.14 -7.79
CA LYS A 106 7.34 15.57 -7.87
C LYS A 106 7.49 17.08 -7.91
N GLU A 107 6.61 17.79 -8.64
CA GLU A 107 6.62 19.26 -8.72
C GLU A 107 6.40 19.91 -7.36
N VAL A 108 5.49 19.33 -6.53
CA VAL A 108 5.17 19.88 -5.22
C VAL A 108 6.05 19.36 -4.07
N GLY A 109 7.04 18.52 -4.37
CA GLY A 109 8.04 18.07 -3.37
C GLY A 109 7.87 16.67 -2.83
N GLY A 110 6.93 15.88 -3.38
CA GLY A 110 6.78 14.47 -3.01
C GLY A 110 7.81 13.57 -3.71
N THR A 111 8.21 12.51 -3.04
CA THR A 111 9.21 11.56 -3.55
C THR A 111 8.62 10.15 -3.57
N PRO A 112 8.41 9.54 -4.76
CA PRO A 112 8.06 8.14 -4.88
C PRO A 112 9.17 7.25 -4.30
N ARG A 113 8.78 6.08 -3.80
CA ARG A 113 9.73 4.99 -3.52
C ARG A 113 9.88 4.15 -4.80
N GLY A 114 11.08 4.11 -5.36
CA GLY A 114 11.33 3.37 -6.59
C GLY A 114 10.60 3.95 -7.82
N HIS A 115 9.99 3.08 -8.60
CA HIS A 115 9.31 3.41 -9.86
C HIS A 115 7.85 2.94 -9.86
N VAL A 116 7.06 3.45 -10.79
CA VAL A 116 5.70 2.95 -11.00
C VAL A 116 5.77 1.51 -11.50
N LEU A 117 5.18 0.59 -10.73
CA LEU A 117 4.99 -0.79 -11.15
C LEU A 117 3.82 -0.86 -12.13
N VAL A 118 4.00 -1.56 -13.23
CA VAL A 118 2.97 -1.79 -14.25
C VAL A 118 2.80 -3.28 -14.43
N ARG A 119 1.61 -3.79 -14.14
CA ARG A 119 1.29 -5.22 -14.20
C ARG A 119 -0.05 -5.44 -14.90
N ASN A 120 -0.18 -6.58 -15.56
CA ASN A 120 -1.48 -7.06 -16.00
C ASN A 120 -1.95 -8.09 -14.96
N ASP A 121 -3.00 -7.76 -14.23
CA ASP A 121 -3.54 -8.59 -13.14
C ASP A 121 -4.67 -9.53 -13.58
N GLY A 122 -4.87 -9.70 -14.89
CA GLY A 122 -5.92 -10.53 -15.48
C GLY A 122 -7.21 -9.77 -15.80
N PHE A 123 -7.38 -8.56 -15.23
CA PHE A 123 -8.51 -7.66 -15.49
C PHE A 123 -8.08 -6.43 -16.33
N GLY A 124 -6.78 -6.31 -16.64
CA GLY A 124 -6.19 -5.21 -17.37
C GLY A 124 -4.92 -4.69 -16.69
N VAL A 125 -4.49 -3.50 -17.09
CA VAL A 125 -3.25 -2.92 -16.60
C VAL A 125 -3.47 -2.22 -15.28
N LEU A 126 -2.91 -2.79 -14.21
CA LEU A 126 -2.76 -2.15 -12.90
C LEU A 126 -1.44 -1.37 -12.88
N LYS A 127 -1.51 -0.10 -12.47
CA LYS A 127 -0.33 0.70 -12.13
C LYS A 127 -0.30 0.97 -10.63
N GLN A 128 0.87 0.89 -9.99
CA GLN A 128 1.05 1.13 -8.56
C GLN A 128 2.34 1.91 -8.31
N MET A 129 2.30 2.78 -7.34
CA MET A 129 3.45 3.54 -6.85
C MET A 129 3.43 3.58 -5.33
N PHE A 130 4.50 3.10 -4.72
CA PHE A 130 4.71 3.23 -3.29
C PHE A 130 5.44 4.55 -3.00
N ALA A 131 5.01 5.21 -1.96
CA ALA A 131 5.72 6.39 -1.47
C ALA A 131 6.70 6.01 -0.36
N ARG A 132 7.56 6.93 0.02
CA ARG A 132 8.32 6.86 1.25
C ARG A 132 7.41 7.01 2.47
N GLY A 133 7.91 6.74 3.66
CA GLY A 133 7.18 6.99 4.90
C GLY A 133 6.73 8.44 5.03
N TYR A 134 5.63 8.67 5.72
CA TYR A 134 5.13 10.03 5.98
C TYR A 134 6.11 10.88 6.78
N VAL A 135 6.93 10.24 7.59
CA VAL A 135 7.96 10.87 8.40
C VAL A 135 9.31 10.22 8.12
N GLU A 136 10.38 10.90 8.45
CA GLU A 136 11.74 10.36 8.42
C GLU A 136 11.84 9.12 9.33
N GLY A 137 12.49 8.07 8.87
CA GLY A 137 12.68 6.82 9.62
C GLY A 137 12.98 5.62 8.74
N ASP A 138 13.29 4.49 9.38
CA ASP A 138 13.56 3.23 8.68
C ASP A 138 12.40 2.83 7.77
N ALA A 139 12.71 2.48 6.53
CA ALA A 139 11.71 2.14 5.52
C ALA A 139 10.84 0.93 5.90
N ALA A 140 11.37 0.01 6.72
CA ALA A 140 10.61 -1.14 7.22
C ALA A 140 9.64 -0.78 8.37
N GLU A 141 9.91 0.33 9.07
CA GLU A 141 9.14 0.75 10.25
C GLU A 141 8.14 1.86 9.94
N ALA A 142 8.30 2.57 8.83
CA ALA A 142 7.47 3.70 8.48
C ALA A 142 6.15 3.29 7.83
N SER A 143 5.03 3.87 8.28
CA SER A 143 3.78 3.85 7.51
C SER A 143 3.89 4.79 6.31
N PHE A 144 3.29 4.41 5.18
CA PHE A 144 3.43 5.14 3.92
C PHE A 144 2.13 5.11 3.10
N PRO A 145 1.90 6.04 2.17
CA PRO A 145 0.81 5.94 1.21
C PRO A 145 1.23 5.10 -0.01
N GLU A 146 0.25 4.39 -0.55
CA GLU A 146 0.31 3.81 -1.88
C GLU A 146 -0.65 4.56 -2.81
N TYR A 147 -0.31 4.63 -4.08
CA TYR A 147 -1.18 5.19 -5.11
C TYR A 147 -1.27 4.21 -6.26
N CYS A 148 -2.49 3.92 -6.69
CA CYS A 148 -2.73 2.99 -7.78
C CYS A 148 -3.65 3.59 -8.84
N GLN A 149 -3.66 2.96 -10.00
CA GLN A 149 -4.65 3.15 -11.03
C GLN A 149 -5.12 1.78 -11.48
N ARG A 150 -6.35 1.44 -11.11
CA ARG A 150 -7.00 0.19 -11.55
C ARG A 150 -7.37 0.24 -13.01
N PRO A 151 -7.33 -0.90 -13.71
CA PRO A 151 -7.88 -0.99 -15.05
C PRO A 151 -9.37 -0.62 -15.00
N ARG A 152 -9.84 0.13 -15.98
CA ARG A 152 -11.26 0.40 -16.14
C ARG A 152 -11.89 -0.75 -16.89
N VAL A 153 -12.71 -1.50 -16.21
CA VAL A 153 -13.80 -2.29 -16.81
C VAL A 153 -15.00 -1.36 -16.74
N ASP A 154 -15.81 -1.27 -17.78
CA ASP A 154 -16.90 -0.29 -17.97
C ASP A 154 -17.44 0.33 -16.68
N ASP A 155 -17.77 1.61 -16.69
CA ASP A 155 -17.94 2.53 -15.55
C ASP A 155 -18.79 2.03 -14.35
N ASP A 156 -19.35 0.82 -14.37
CA ASP A 156 -20.26 0.28 -13.37
C ASP A 156 -19.83 -1.07 -12.72
N GLU A 157 -18.75 -1.71 -13.12
CA GLU A 157 -18.29 -2.92 -12.44
C GLU A 157 -17.10 -2.64 -11.51
N ALA A 158 -17.33 -2.84 -10.21
CA ALA A 158 -16.27 -2.87 -9.21
C ALA A 158 -15.29 -4.00 -9.52
N VAL A 159 -14.07 -3.67 -9.93
CA VAL A 159 -13.00 -4.64 -10.09
C VAL A 159 -12.59 -5.12 -8.70
N ALA A 160 -12.60 -6.43 -8.48
CA ALA A 160 -12.15 -7.03 -7.22
C ALA A 160 -10.73 -6.53 -6.87
N ILE A 161 -10.55 -6.12 -5.61
CA ILE A 161 -9.29 -5.56 -5.12
C ILE A 161 -8.35 -6.71 -4.78
N THR A 162 -7.71 -7.25 -5.80
CA THR A 162 -6.75 -8.36 -5.69
C THR A 162 -5.40 -7.98 -6.30
N PHE A 163 -4.38 -8.77 -6.01
CA PHE A 163 -3.04 -8.64 -6.56
C PHE A 163 -2.58 -9.96 -7.14
N ALA A 164 -1.89 -9.91 -8.28
CA ALA A 164 -1.11 -11.04 -8.75
C ALA A 164 0.09 -11.28 -7.82
N GLU A 165 0.62 -12.51 -7.82
CA GLU A 165 1.78 -12.89 -6.98
C GLU A 165 3.00 -12.00 -7.28
N GLU A 166 3.26 -11.70 -8.56
CA GLU A 166 4.35 -10.82 -8.98
C GLU A 166 4.18 -9.37 -8.47
N THR A 167 2.93 -8.93 -8.26
CA THR A 167 2.66 -7.61 -7.68
C THR A 167 3.05 -7.58 -6.21
N GLY A 168 2.64 -8.61 -5.44
CA GLY A 168 3.03 -8.77 -4.05
C GLY A 168 4.54 -8.88 -3.86
N LYS A 169 5.20 -9.65 -4.74
CA LYS A 169 6.66 -9.75 -4.77
C LYS A 169 7.31 -8.39 -5.07
N GLY A 170 6.85 -7.67 -6.09
CA GLY A 170 7.40 -6.37 -6.47
C GLY A 170 7.25 -5.32 -5.39
N PHE A 171 6.14 -5.34 -4.63
CA PHE A 171 5.96 -4.52 -3.44
C PHE A 171 7.01 -4.84 -2.36
N TYR A 172 7.15 -6.12 -2.03
CA TYR A 172 8.10 -6.56 -1.01
C TYR A 172 9.54 -6.17 -1.39
N ASP A 173 9.93 -6.42 -2.64
CA ASP A 173 11.27 -6.11 -3.16
C ASP A 173 11.59 -4.61 -3.03
N GLN A 174 10.67 -3.71 -3.37
CA GLN A 174 10.92 -2.25 -3.29
C GLN A 174 11.19 -1.78 -1.85
N ILE A 175 10.52 -2.35 -0.86
CA ILE A 175 10.78 -1.98 0.54
C ILE A 175 12.08 -2.60 1.02
N GLU A 176 12.39 -3.85 0.69
CA GLU A 176 13.67 -4.47 1.03
C GLU A 176 14.85 -3.72 0.40
N ASP A 177 14.72 -3.26 -0.84
CA ASP A 177 15.72 -2.42 -1.51
C ASP A 177 15.90 -1.08 -0.78
N ALA A 178 14.83 -0.44 -0.34
CA ALA A 178 14.88 0.80 0.42
C ALA A 178 15.54 0.60 1.79
N VAL A 179 15.21 -0.48 2.50
CA VAL A 179 15.87 -0.86 3.76
C VAL A 179 17.37 -1.09 3.54
N ALA A 180 17.74 -1.84 2.50
CA ALA A 180 19.12 -2.11 2.17
C ALA A 180 19.90 -0.84 1.79
N ALA A 181 19.23 0.13 1.18
CA ALA A 181 19.81 1.43 0.82
C ALA A 181 19.90 2.41 2.00
N GLY A 182 19.28 2.11 3.16
CA GLY A 182 19.14 3.05 4.27
C GLY A 182 18.30 4.28 3.91
N ASP A 183 17.24 4.08 3.13
CA ASP A 183 16.35 5.17 2.69
C ASP A 183 15.40 5.59 3.82
N GLU A 184 15.84 6.54 4.64
CA GLU A 184 15.12 7.08 5.79
C GLU A 184 14.40 8.40 5.48
N ALA A 185 14.60 8.96 4.28
CA ALA A 185 14.04 10.25 3.92
C ALA A 185 12.49 10.23 3.90
N PRO A 186 11.85 11.32 4.35
CA PRO A 186 10.40 11.40 4.36
C PRO A 186 9.82 11.49 2.93
N PHE A 187 8.56 11.13 2.79
CA PHE A 187 7.83 11.20 1.53
C PHE A 187 7.75 12.63 0.97
N PHE A 188 7.62 13.63 1.83
CA PHE A 188 7.34 15.00 1.42
C PHE A 188 8.31 16.02 2.03
N ASP A 189 8.82 16.91 1.19
CA ASP A 189 9.67 18.03 1.61
C ASP A 189 8.81 19.28 1.89
N PHE A 190 8.44 19.49 3.14
CA PHE A 190 7.66 20.66 3.57
C PHE A 190 8.41 22.00 3.47
N SER A 191 9.71 22.02 3.19
CA SER A 191 10.43 23.26 2.92
C SER A 191 9.93 23.96 1.65
N LYS A 192 9.26 23.22 0.76
CA LYS A 192 8.64 23.74 -0.47
C LYS A 192 7.24 24.31 -0.27
N MET A 193 6.66 24.19 0.92
CA MET A 193 5.38 24.84 1.22
C MET A 193 5.54 26.36 1.15
N PRO A 194 4.70 27.08 0.39
CA PRO A 194 4.77 28.54 0.30
C PRO A 194 4.62 29.18 1.70
N ALA A 195 5.52 30.11 2.04
CA ALA A 195 5.52 30.75 3.36
C ALA A 195 4.23 31.57 3.65
N ASP A 196 3.55 31.98 2.61
CA ASP A 196 2.29 32.73 2.63
C ASP A 196 1.05 31.84 2.48
N TRP A 197 1.20 30.52 2.36
CA TRP A 197 0.05 29.60 2.30
C TRP A 197 -0.81 29.72 3.56
N ARG A 198 -2.10 29.75 3.35
CA ARG A 198 -3.11 29.76 4.43
C ARG A 198 -4.18 28.74 4.12
N VAL A 199 -4.73 28.14 5.18
CA VAL A 199 -5.87 27.22 5.07
C VAL A 199 -7.04 27.99 4.40
N PRO A 200 -7.56 27.50 3.28
CA PRO A 200 -8.74 28.12 2.66
C PRO A 200 -9.98 27.98 3.57
N GLU A 201 -10.93 28.89 3.39
CA GLU A 201 -12.21 28.79 4.06
C GLU A 201 -12.96 27.50 3.65
N PRO A 202 -13.64 26.83 4.58
CA PRO A 202 -14.43 25.65 4.26
C PRO A 202 -15.49 25.96 3.20
N THR A 203 -15.51 25.19 2.13
CA THR A 203 -16.58 25.26 1.14
C THR A 203 -17.74 24.40 1.64
N PRO A 204 -18.95 24.99 1.90
CA PRO A 204 -20.11 24.20 2.25
C PRO A 204 -20.39 23.17 1.15
N LYS A 205 -20.57 21.90 1.53
CA LYS A 205 -21.11 20.92 0.58
C LYS A 205 -22.48 21.40 0.19
N GLY A 206 -22.70 21.67 -1.09
CA GLY A 206 -24.04 21.96 -1.62
C GLY A 206 -24.99 20.85 -1.17
N GLY A 207 -26.10 21.23 -0.57
CA GLY A 207 -27.18 20.33 -0.20
C GLY A 207 -27.89 19.76 -1.41
#